data_20a2f5e5ec49328886238937c8f5d494
#
_entry.id   20a2f5e5ec49328886238937c8f5d494
#
_cell.length_a   1.000
_cell.length_b   1.000
_cell.length_c   1.000
_cell.angle_alpha   90.00
_cell.angle_beta   90.00
_cell.angle_gamma   90.00
#
_symmetry.space_group_name_H-M   'P 1'
#
loop_
_entity.id
_entity.type
_entity.pdbx_description
1 polymer ?
#
loop_
_entity_poly.entity_id
_entity_poly.type
_entity_poly.pdbx_seq_one_letter_code
_entity_poly.pdbx_strand_id
1 'polypeptide(L)'
;MFRPPLSNPTQKRTLLPLYANYQATPWAGFLDPDLDVDFDILPGTVMQRLYGEVFAPYTGESGTVPFGLSALFVAPKLGVNEVSSSGTGLFTVWVGGDQAVFEVLAPAFDIEATWPTTTGPSRVMLTANDKGRLTPEGVTAENVIAELIDIPSTDKIVVRLNRLDLSSTTDLAGGS
;
A
#
# COMPACT_ATOMS: atom_id res chain seq x y z
N MET A 1 -3.99 -20.92 -33.40
CA MET A 1 -4.52 -19.78 -32.62
C MET A 1 -3.62 -19.58 -31.41
N PHE A 2 -2.69 -18.65 -31.50
CA PHE A 2 -1.78 -18.34 -30.40
C PHE A 2 -2.60 -17.63 -29.33
N ARG A 3 -2.84 -18.29 -28.20
CA ARG A 3 -3.28 -17.58 -26.99
C ARG A 3 -2.05 -16.90 -26.44
N PRO A 4 -2.00 -15.57 -26.33
CA PRO A 4 -0.97 -14.94 -25.55
C PRO A 4 -1.08 -15.45 -24.11
N PRO A 5 0.04 -15.66 -23.41
CA PRO A 5 0.00 -16.06 -22.02
C PRO A 5 -0.84 -15.04 -21.25
N LEU A 6 -1.93 -15.52 -20.63
CA LEU A 6 -2.96 -14.72 -19.96
C LEU A 6 -2.47 -14.04 -18.68
N SER A 7 -1.21 -14.18 -18.35
CA SER A 7 -0.59 -13.49 -17.23
C SER A 7 0.81 -13.06 -17.64
N ASN A 8 1.01 -11.77 -17.76
CA ASN A 8 2.35 -11.25 -17.56
C ASN A 8 2.78 -11.74 -16.16
N PRO A 9 3.80 -12.63 -16.05
CA PRO A 9 4.18 -13.21 -14.76
C PRO A 9 4.64 -12.17 -13.73
N THR A 10 4.78 -10.91 -14.15
CA THR A 10 5.17 -9.76 -13.34
C THR A 10 3.98 -8.97 -12.76
N GLN A 11 2.74 -9.25 -13.18
CA GLN A 11 1.56 -8.56 -12.66
C GLN A 11 0.84 -9.45 -11.64
N LYS A 12 1.22 -9.34 -10.39
CA LYS A 12 0.47 -9.95 -9.29
C LYS A 12 -0.72 -9.05 -8.93
N ARG A 13 -1.91 -9.60 -8.99
CA ARG A 13 -3.14 -8.93 -8.53
C ARG A 13 -3.35 -9.26 -7.05
N THR A 14 -2.71 -8.51 -6.19
CA THR A 14 -2.78 -8.72 -4.75
C THR A 14 -3.67 -7.69 -4.03
N LEU A 15 -4.19 -6.71 -4.77
CA LEU A 15 -5.12 -5.69 -4.26
C LEU A 15 -6.35 -5.63 -5.16
N LEU A 16 -7.53 -5.85 -4.60
CA LEU A 16 -8.80 -5.85 -5.31
C LEU A 16 -9.79 -4.92 -4.60
N PRO A 17 -10.40 -3.96 -5.30
CA PRO A 17 -11.48 -3.18 -4.70
C PRO A 17 -12.68 -4.09 -4.42
N LEU A 18 -13.24 -4.01 -3.21
CA LEU A 18 -14.35 -4.88 -2.82
C LEU A 18 -15.69 -4.42 -3.39
N TYR A 19 -15.84 -3.12 -3.62
CA TYR A 19 -17.07 -2.54 -4.16
C TYR A 19 -16.83 -1.87 -5.51
N ALA A 20 -17.79 -1.99 -6.41
CA ALA A 20 -17.71 -1.41 -7.76
C ALA A 20 -17.60 0.12 -7.76
N ASN A 21 -18.10 0.77 -6.71
CA ASN A 21 -18.05 2.21 -6.50
C ASN A 21 -17.11 2.55 -5.34
N TYR A 22 -15.90 2.01 -5.36
CA TYR A 22 -14.89 2.32 -4.36
C TYR A 22 -14.57 3.82 -4.36
N GLN A 23 -14.45 4.38 -3.18
CA GLN A 23 -14.17 5.79 -2.98
C GLN A 23 -12.70 6.04 -2.58
N ALA A 24 -11.82 5.11 -2.89
CA ALA A 24 -10.39 5.36 -2.82
C ALA A 24 -9.99 6.34 -3.91
N THR A 25 -9.17 7.30 -3.55
CA THR A 25 -8.67 8.29 -4.51
C THR A 25 -7.35 7.79 -5.08
N PRO A 26 -7.22 7.67 -6.41
CA PRO A 26 -5.93 7.40 -7.03
C PRO A 26 -5.08 8.68 -6.97
N TRP A 27 -3.86 8.53 -6.51
CA TRP A 27 -2.87 9.60 -6.51
C TRP A 27 -1.73 9.22 -7.45
N ALA A 28 -1.55 10.00 -8.50
CA ALA A 28 -0.52 9.77 -9.50
C ALA A 28 0.77 10.51 -9.12
N GLY A 29 1.90 9.87 -9.35
CA GLY A 29 3.21 10.44 -9.11
C GLY A 29 4.29 9.55 -9.71
N PHE A 30 5.44 9.52 -9.10
CA PHE A 30 6.62 8.79 -9.58
C PHE A 30 7.19 7.94 -8.45
N LEU A 31 7.73 6.81 -8.79
CA LEU A 31 8.55 6.05 -7.85
C LEU A 31 9.90 6.74 -7.69
N ASP A 32 10.47 6.69 -6.49
CA ASP A 32 11.79 7.25 -6.21
C ASP A 32 12.83 6.68 -7.19
N PRO A 33 13.53 7.53 -7.96
CA PRO A 33 14.53 7.08 -8.92
C PRO A 33 15.76 6.43 -8.26
N ASP A 34 16.02 6.76 -6.99
CA ASP A 34 17.13 6.24 -6.21
C ASP A 34 16.72 5.06 -5.31
N LEU A 35 15.53 4.51 -5.54
CA LEU A 35 15.00 3.43 -4.73
C LEU A 35 15.85 2.17 -4.84
N ASP A 36 16.41 1.75 -3.71
CA ASP A 36 17.17 0.50 -3.57
C ASP A 36 16.45 -0.41 -2.56
N VAL A 37 15.65 -1.31 -3.08
CA VAL A 37 14.95 -2.33 -2.29
C VAL A 37 15.18 -3.72 -2.89
N ASP A 38 15.25 -4.73 -2.04
CA ASP A 38 15.47 -6.13 -2.41
C ASP A 38 14.19 -6.96 -2.47
N PHE A 39 13.03 -6.31 -2.36
CA PHE A 39 11.72 -6.96 -2.37
C PHE A 39 10.81 -6.39 -3.46
N ASP A 40 9.82 -7.21 -3.87
CA ASP A 40 8.80 -6.78 -4.82
C ASP A 40 7.86 -5.73 -4.20
N ILE A 41 7.61 -4.63 -4.90
CA ILE A 41 6.48 -3.76 -4.62
C ILE A 41 5.25 -4.40 -5.26
N LEU A 42 4.31 -4.84 -4.44
CA LEU A 42 3.08 -5.47 -4.88
C LEU A 42 1.92 -4.46 -4.86
N PRO A 43 0.87 -4.65 -5.66
CA PRO A 43 -0.38 -3.97 -5.39
C PRO A 43 -0.81 -4.24 -3.94
N GLY A 44 -0.99 -3.18 -3.15
CA GLY A 44 -1.24 -3.28 -1.70
C GLY A 44 -0.02 -3.05 -0.81
N THR A 45 1.19 -2.91 -1.37
CA THR A 45 2.35 -2.43 -0.60
C THR A 45 2.07 -1.02 -0.08
N VAL A 46 2.32 -0.81 1.21
CA VAL A 46 2.18 0.50 1.83
C VAL A 46 3.29 1.42 1.31
N MET A 47 2.89 2.59 0.86
CA MET A 47 3.79 3.60 0.30
C MET A 47 3.84 4.81 1.22
N GLN A 48 4.99 5.46 1.26
CA GLN A 48 5.20 6.80 1.82
C GLN A 48 5.41 7.81 0.69
N ARG A 49 5.12 9.06 0.97
CA ARG A 49 5.43 10.19 0.11
C ARG A 49 6.71 10.85 0.62
N LEU A 50 7.74 10.93 -0.20
CA LEU A 50 9.02 11.52 0.18
C LEU A 50 9.00 13.04 0.03
N TYR A 51 8.76 13.51 -1.19
CA TYR A 51 8.67 14.93 -1.54
C TYR A 51 7.88 15.08 -2.84
N GLY A 52 7.18 16.19 -3.01
CA GLY A 52 6.37 16.40 -4.21
C GLY A 52 5.43 15.22 -4.47
N GLU A 53 5.54 14.62 -5.63
CA GLU A 53 4.79 13.44 -6.07
C GLU A 53 5.69 12.20 -6.18
N VAL A 54 6.73 12.09 -5.37
CA VAL A 54 7.66 10.96 -5.34
C VAL A 54 7.32 10.03 -4.20
N PHE A 55 7.23 8.73 -4.51
CA PHE A 55 6.84 7.67 -3.60
C PHE A 55 7.95 6.63 -3.41
N ALA A 56 7.99 6.06 -2.23
CA ALA A 56 8.79 4.88 -1.89
C ALA A 56 7.96 3.93 -1.01
N PRO A 57 8.32 2.65 -0.89
CA PRO A 57 7.73 1.78 0.11
C PRO A 57 7.90 2.36 1.52
N TYR A 58 6.85 2.27 2.31
CA TYR A 58 6.92 2.62 3.73
C TYR A 58 7.48 1.44 4.50
N THR A 59 8.58 1.65 5.21
CA THR A 59 9.32 0.61 5.93
C THR A 59 9.30 0.79 7.45
N GLY A 60 8.47 1.70 7.94
CA GLY A 60 8.33 1.95 9.39
C GLY A 60 9.46 2.77 10.01
N GLU A 61 10.29 3.43 9.20
CA GLU A 61 11.36 4.28 9.71
C GLU A 61 10.83 5.47 10.51
N SER A 62 11.57 5.82 11.56
CA SER A 62 11.23 6.98 12.39
C SER A 62 11.17 8.27 11.57
N GLY A 63 10.12 9.06 11.78
CA GLY A 63 9.92 10.32 11.05
C GLY A 63 9.28 10.18 9.68
N THR A 64 8.91 8.96 9.28
CA THR A 64 8.13 8.70 8.07
C THR A 64 6.70 8.32 8.42
N VAL A 65 5.76 8.63 7.53
CA VAL A 65 4.34 8.28 7.70
C VAL A 65 3.82 7.56 6.47
N PRO A 66 2.95 6.57 6.65
CA PRO A 66 2.33 5.89 5.52
C PRO A 66 1.37 6.84 4.80
N PHE A 67 1.32 6.74 3.47
CA PHE A 67 0.50 7.60 2.63
C PHE A 67 -0.65 6.85 1.96
N GLY A 68 -0.41 5.66 1.46
CA GLY A 68 -1.42 4.87 0.75
C GLY A 68 -0.91 3.50 0.33
N LEU A 69 -1.67 2.82 -0.53
CA LEU A 69 -1.33 1.50 -1.06
C LEU A 69 -0.94 1.58 -2.54
N SER A 70 0.13 0.93 -2.91
CA SER A 70 0.52 0.79 -4.32
C SER A 70 -0.60 0.16 -5.14
N ALA A 71 -0.89 0.73 -6.29
CA ALA A 71 -1.77 0.12 -7.30
C ALA A 71 -1.01 -0.81 -8.27
N LEU A 72 0.32 -0.74 -8.28
CA LEU A 72 1.17 -1.35 -9.30
C LEU A 72 2.15 -2.37 -8.70
N PHE A 73 2.54 -3.31 -9.54
CA PHE A 73 3.62 -4.25 -9.27
C PHE A 73 4.95 -3.70 -9.81
N VAL A 74 6.00 -3.81 -9.00
CA VAL A 74 7.37 -3.44 -9.38
C VAL A 74 8.35 -4.47 -8.88
N ALA A 75 9.14 -5.06 -9.77
CA ALA A 75 10.20 -5.98 -9.40
C ALA A 75 11.50 -5.20 -9.04
N PRO A 76 12.24 -5.61 -8.01
CA PRO A 76 13.38 -4.86 -7.50
C PRO A 76 14.56 -4.76 -8.48
N LYS A 77 14.68 -5.68 -9.42
CA LYS A 77 15.79 -5.71 -10.40
C LYS A 77 15.48 -5.01 -11.72
N LEU A 78 14.26 -4.56 -11.89
CA LEU A 78 13.90 -3.72 -13.01
C LEU A 78 14.20 -2.29 -12.59
N GLY A 79 15.03 -1.59 -13.35
CA GLY A 79 15.29 -0.18 -13.09
C GLY A 79 13.99 0.59 -12.91
N VAL A 80 13.96 1.56 -12.03
CA VAL A 80 12.76 2.33 -11.68
C VAL A 80 12.06 2.90 -12.93
N ASN A 81 12.83 3.18 -13.98
CA ASN A 81 12.32 3.68 -15.25
C ASN A 81 11.60 2.62 -16.11
N GLU A 82 11.75 1.34 -15.78
CA GLU A 82 11.12 0.23 -16.51
C GLU A 82 9.78 -0.17 -15.89
N VAL A 83 9.43 0.43 -14.79
CA VAL A 83 8.31 0.06 -13.94
C VAL A 83 6.97 0.42 -14.54
N SER A 84 6.92 1.44 -15.35
CA SER A 84 5.65 1.75 -15.94
C SER A 84 5.47 0.94 -17.19
N SER A 85 4.50 0.10 -17.18
CA SER A 85 3.97 -0.56 -18.37
C SER A 85 3.60 0.43 -19.49
N SER A 86 3.60 1.71 -19.21
CA SER A 86 3.32 2.81 -20.11
C SER A 86 4.56 3.56 -20.60
N GLY A 87 5.75 3.24 -20.09
CA GLY A 87 6.98 3.96 -20.44
C GLY A 87 7.04 5.40 -19.92
N THR A 88 6.07 5.83 -19.12
CA THR A 88 5.96 7.23 -18.63
C THR A 88 6.53 7.42 -17.23
N GLY A 89 6.91 6.35 -16.53
CA GLY A 89 7.38 6.42 -15.14
C GLY A 89 6.30 6.75 -14.11
N LEU A 90 5.04 6.85 -14.53
CA LEU A 90 3.93 7.15 -13.62
C LEU A 90 3.67 5.98 -12.67
N PHE A 91 3.52 6.32 -11.41
CA PHE A 91 3.19 5.41 -10.33
C PHE A 91 1.91 5.85 -9.64
N THR A 92 1.02 4.91 -9.36
CA THR A 92 -0.27 5.22 -8.73
C THR A 92 -0.34 4.62 -7.33
N VAL A 93 -0.75 5.45 -6.39
CA VAL A 93 -1.02 5.08 -5.00
C VAL A 93 -2.48 5.32 -4.69
N TRP A 94 -3.16 4.32 -4.12
CA TRP A 94 -4.50 4.47 -3.59
C TRP A 94 -4.45 5.12 -2.22
N VAL A 95 -5.14 6.22 -2.05
CA VAL A 95 -5.32 6.89 -0.75
C VAL A 95 -6.75 6.71 -0.26
N GLY A 96 -6.94 6.84 1.06
CA GLY A 96 -8.22 6.57 1.70
C GLY A 96 -9.33 7.51 1.30
N GLY A 97 -10.54 7.03 1.45
CA GLY A 97 -11.81 7.71 1.29
C GLY A 97 -12.87 7.03 2.15
N ASP A 98 -14.09 7.57 2.19
CA ASP A 98 -15.12 7.12 3.13
C ASP A 98 -15.49 5.63 3.03
N GLN A 99 -15.27 5.00 1.88
CA GLN A 99 -15.54 3.57 1.64
C GLN A 99 -14.43 2.89 0.85
N ALA A 100 -13.18 3.27 1.09
CA ALA A 100 -12.02 2.69 0.43
C ALA A 100 -11.70 1.30 0.99
N VAL A 101 -12.51 0.30 0.64
CA VAL A 101 -12.38 -1.08 1.12
C VAL A 101 -11.78 -1.95 0.04
N PHE A 102 -10.73 -2.67 0.42
CA PHE A 102 -9.98 -3.55 -0.47
C PHE A 102 -9.84 -4.95 0.11
N GLU A 103 -9.86 -5.92 -0.76
CA GLU A 103 -9.38 -7.25 -0.52
C GLU A 103 -7.87 -7.28 -0.85
N VAL A 104 -7.07 -7.70 0.11
CA VAL A 104 -5.62 -7.82 -0.01
C VAL A 104 -5.23 -9.29 0.07
N LEU A 105 -4.52 -9.76 -0.93
CA LEU A 105 -4.09 -11.14 -1.03
C LEU A 105 -2.62 -11.30 -0.62
N ALA A 106 -2.29 -12.45 -0.04
CA ALA A 106 -0.91 -12.82 0.20
C ALA A 106 -0.11 -12.83 -1.13
N PRO A 107 1.12 -12.35 -1.13
CA PRO A 107 1.95 -11.90 -0.02
C PRO A 107 1.98 -10.37 0.17
N ALA A 108 0.93 -9.62 -0.20
CA ALA A 108 0.88 -8.16 -0.01
C ALA A 108 0.62 -7.74 1.44
N PHE A 109 0.30 -8.68 2.32
CA PHE A 109 0.29 -8.49 3.77
C PHE A 109 1.25 -9.46 4.46
N ASP A 110 1.59 -9.18 5.70
CA ASP A 110 2.52 -9.98 6.49
C ASP A 110 1.86 -11.27 6.97
N ILE A 111 2.17 -12.38 6.30
CA ILE A 111 1.60 -13.69 6.63
C ILE A 111 2.23 -14.31 7.89
N GLU A 112 3.36 -13.76 8.36
CA GLU A 112 4.07 -14.25 9.55
C GLU A 112 3.63 -13.52 10.82
N ALA A 113 2.93 -12.39 10.68
CA ALA A 113 2.40 -11.63 11.81
C ALA A 113 1.29 -12.39 12.54
N THR A 114 1.09 -12.04 13.79
CA THR A 114 0.01 -12.59 14.63
C THR A 114 -1.30 -11.90 14.30
N TRP A 115 -2.09 -12.50 13.42
CA TRP A 115 -3.41 -11.98 13.04
C TRP A 115 -4.48 -12.39 14.06
N PRO A 116 -5.46 -11.53 14.34
CA PRO A 116 -6.58 -11.90 15.19
C PRO A 116 -7.39 -13.03 14.54
N THR A 117 -7.85 -13.99 15.33
CA THR A 117 -8.64 -15.13 14.85
C THR A 117 -10.08 -14.74 14.49
N THR A 118 -10.55 -13.64 15.03
CA THR A 118 -11.88 -13.07 14.76
C THR A 118 -11.80 -11.56 14.82
N THR A 119 -12.48 -10.89 13.92
CA THR A 119 -12.75 -9.45 14.03
C THR A 119 -13.83 -9.26 15.10
N GLY A 120 -13.39 -9.12 16.35
CA GLY A 120 -14.26 -8.81 17.49
C GLY A 120 -14.76 -7.36 17.45
N PRO A 121 -15.44 -6.90 18.50
CA PRO A 121 -15.93 -5.52 18.58
C PRO A 121 -14.80 -4.48 18.66
N SER A 122 -13.55 -4.91 18.88
CA SER A 122 -12.39 -4.04 18.91
C SER A 122 -11.86 -3.82 17.48
N ARG A 123 -11.64 -2.56 17.14
CA ARG A 123 -11.04 -2.19 15.86
C ARG A 123 -9.58 -2.63 15.84
N VAL A 124 -9.19 -3.32 14.81
CA VAL A 124 -7.79 -3.72 14.57
C VAL A 124 -7.21 -2.79 13.52
N MET A 125 -6.26 -1.99 13.94
CA MET A 125 -5.56 -1.06 13.05
C MET A 125 -4.33 -1.72 12.47
N LEU A 126 -3.96 -1.29 11.26
CA LEU A 126 -2.85 -1.85 10.50
C LEU A 126 -1.82 -0.77 10.16
N THR A 127 -0.58 -1.18 10.17
CA THR A 127 0.58 -0.44 9.67
C THR A 127 1.33 -1.28 8.63
N ALA A 128 2.61 -1.05 8.43
CA ALA A 128 3.45 -1.87 7.56
C ALA A 128 4.71 -2.37 8.28
N ASN A 129 5.16 -3.55 7.86
CA ASN A 129 6.47 -4.08 8.24
C ASN A 129 7.59 -3.46 7.37
N ASP A 130 8.83 -3.92 7.55
CA ASP A 130 10.04 -3.47 6.83
C ASP A 130 10.01 -3.66 5.31
N LYS A 131 9.07 -4.43 4.79
CA LYS A 131 8.83 -4.64 3.35
C LYS A 131 7.58 -3.94 2.83
N GLY A 132 7.01 -3.05 3.61
CA GLY A 132 5.76 -2.36 3.25
C GLY A 132 4.54 -3.28 3.23
N ARG A 133 4.59 -4.46 3.88
CA ARG A 133 3.43 -5.37 3.97
C ARG A 133 2.53 -4.95 5.12
N LEU A 134 1.22 -4.93 4.88
CA LEU A 134 0.25 -4.64 5.93
C LEU A 134 0.41 -5.63 7.09
N THR A 135 0.47 -5.11 8.31
CA THR A 135 0.61 -5.88 9.55
C THR A 135 -0.18 -5.26 10.70
N PRO A 136 -0.73 -6.06 11.62
CA PRO A 136 -1.32 -5.56 12.87
C PRO A 136 -0.28 -5.26 13.95
N GLU A 137 0.99 -5.59 13.71
CA GLU A 137 2.08 -5.45 14.67
C GLU A 137 2.75 -4.08 14.57
N GLY A 138 3.18 -3.51 15.69
CA GLY A 138 3.90 -2.24 15.74
C GLY A 138 3.05 -1.00 15.44
N VAL A 139 1.74 -1.10 15.52
CA VAL A 139 0.82 0.00 15.25
C VAL A 139 0.93 1.09 16.29
N THR A 140 1.06 2.33 15.83
CA THR A 140 1.01 3.56 16.65
C THR A 140 -0.01 4.53 16.04
N ALA A 141 -0.37 5.59 16.77
CA ALA A 141 -1.30 6.59 16.24
C ALA A 141 -0.78 7.29 14.96
N GLU A 142 0.52 7.35 14.78
CA GLU A 142 1.17 8.08 13.69
C GLU A 142 1.39 7.23 12.43
N ASN A 143 1.40 5.88 12.57
CA ASN A 143 1.73 4.97 11.48
C ASN A 143 0.55 4.14 10.98
N VAL A 144 -0.66 4.43 11.41
CA VAL A 144 -1.89 3.73 10.96
C VAL A 144 -2.18 4.06 9.52
N ILE A 145 -2.35 3.04 8.68
CA ILE A 145 -2.74 3.19 7.27
C ILE A 145 -4.15 2.65 6.99
N ALA A 146 -4.55 1.59 7.68
CA ALA A 146 -5.80 0.92 7.42
C ALA A 146 -6.42 0.34 8.69
N GLU A 147 -7.69 -0.03 8.59
CA GLU A 147 -8.42 -0.83 9.56
C GLU A 147 -8.72 -2.19 8.96
N LEU A 148 -8.50 -3.25 9.73
CA LEU A 148 -8.89 -4.60 9.37
C LEU A 148 -10.40 -4.74 9.50
N ILE A 149 -11.06 -5.15 8.42
CA ILE A 149 -12.51 -5.36 8.39
C ILE A 149 -12.87 -6.84 8.54
N ASP A 150 -12.12 -7.73 7.86
CA ASP A 150 -12.39 -9.16 7.88
C ASP A 150 -11.13 -9.97 7.50
N ILE A 151 -11.14 -11.26 7.87
CA ILE A 151 -10.13 -12.25 7.48
C ILE A 151 -10.87 -13.46 6.86
N PRO A 152 -11.23 -13.38 5.58
CA PRO A 152 -11.98 -14.45 4.93
C PRO A 152 -11.22 -15.77 4.84
N SER A 153 -9.88 -15.73 4.79
CA SER A 153 -9.01 -16.89 4.74
C SER A 153 -7.58 -16.53 5.17
N THR A 154 -6.71 -17.52 5.31
CA THR A 154 -5.30 -17.33 5.70
C THR A 154 -4.47 -16.60 4.66
N ASP A 155 -4.94 -16.54 3.42
CA ASP A 155 -4.26 -15.88 2.28
C ASP A 155 -4.94 -14.57 1.86
N LYS A 156 -5.94 -14.11 2.62
CA LYS A 156 -6.77 -12.97 2.27
C LYS A 156 -7.24 -12.19 3.49
N ILE A 157 -7.09 -10.88 3.43
CA ILE A 157 -7.66 -9.94 4.39
C ILE A 157 -8.50 -8.89 3.68
N VAL A 158 -9.46 -8.31 4.39
CA VAL A 158 -10.26 -7.17 3.93
C VAL A 158 -9.92 -5.97 4.79
N VAL A 159 -9.53 -4.88 4.15
CA VAL A 159 -9.08 -3.67 4.84
C VAL A 159 -9.83 -2.45 4.35
N ARG A 160 -9.99 -1.47 5.24
CA ARG A 160 -10.45 -0.12 4.90
C ARG A 160 -9.27 0.82 5.05
N LEU A 161 -8.92 1.56 4.00
CA LEU A 161 -7.93 2.61 4.09
C LEU A 161 -8.42 3.75 4.96
N ASN A 162 -7.56 4.24 5.84
CA ASN A 162 -7.85 5.44 6.59
C ASN A 162 -7.90 6.64 5.64
N ARG A 163 -8.77 7.59 5.96
CA ARG A 163 -8.78 8.89 5.29
C ARG A 163 -7.47 9.60 5.61
N LEU A 164 -6.80 10.08 4.56
CA LEU A 164 -5.62 10.91 4.74
C LEU A 164 -6.04 12.22 5.40
N ASP A 165 -5.59 12.48 6.60
CA ASP A 165 -5.75 13.78 7.23
C ASP A 165 -4.65 14.72 6.75
N LEU A 166 -4.95 15.49 5.71
CA LEU A 166 -4.02 16.47 5.17
C LEU A 166 -3.85 17.69 6.10
N SER A 167 -4.65 17.79 7.17
CA SER A 167 -4.56 18.92 8.10
C SER A 167 -3.36 18.82 9.03
N SER A 168 -2.81 17.63 9.24
CA SER A 168 -1.63 17.43 10.10
C SER A 168 -0.29 17.83 9.45
N THR A 169 -0.28 18.14 8.17
CA THR A 169 0.96 18.55 7.46
C THR A 169 1.25 20.04 7.55
N THR A 170 0.36 20.84 8.15
CA THR A 170 0.47 22.29 8.20
C THR A 170 1.32 22.80 9.39
N ASP A 171 1.59 21.97 10.39
CA ASP A 171 2.32 22.39 11.58
C ASP A 171 3.85 22.29 11.49
N LEU A 172 4.40 21.81 10.38
CA LEU A 172 5.86 21.74 10.19
C LEU A 172 6.48 22.99 9.54
N ALA A 173 5.68 24.01 9.20
CA ALA A 173 6.14 25.23 8.56
C ALA A 173 6.19 26.45 9.50
N GLY A 174 6.07 26.27 10.80
CA GLY A 174 6.00 27.36 11.80
C GLY A 174 7.10 27.33 12.84
N GLY A 175 8.35 27.41 12.43
CA GLY A 175 9.50 27.58 13.31
C GLY A 175 10.44 28.63 12.74
N SER A 176 10.15 29.88 12.99
CA SER A 176 11.10 30.99 12.82
C SER A 176 11.98 31.12 14.04
#